data_590abd899f846028024051cc79ed68f9
#
_entry.id   590abd899f846028024051cc79ed68f9
#
_cell.length_a   1.000
_cell.length_b   1.000
_cell.length_c   1.000
_cell.angle_alpha   90.00
_cell.angle_beta   90.00
_cell.angle_gamma   90.00
#
_symmetry.space_group_name_H-M   'P 1'
#
loop_
_entity.id
_entity.type
_entity.pdbx_description
1 polymer ?
#
loop_
_entity_poly.entity_id
_entity_poly.type
_entity_poly.pdbx_seq_one_letter_code
_entity_poly.pdbx_strand_id
1 'polypeptide(L)'
;MAEIKITAENFEKEVLQAQEPVLVDFWADWCGPCRMLGPVLDEIARDHEGSLRVGKVNVDEQLALAQRFGVSSIPLLILFKNGRPVAKALGYRPKAEIQELLKDL
;
A
#
# COMPACT_ATOMS: atom_id res chain seq x y z
N MET A 1 -3.40 7.59 13.53
CA MET A 1 -3.16 7.76 12.08
C MET A 1 -3.56 6.52 11.36
N ALA A 2 -4.37 6.69 10.33
CA ALA A 2 -4.86 5.55 9.58
C ALA A 2 -3.81 4.97 8.64
N GLU A 3 -2.85 5.78 8.19
CA GLU A 3 -1.82 5.35 7.23
C GLU A 3 -0.43 5.55 7.81
N ILE A 4 0.50 4.70 7.37
CA ILE A 4 1.88 4.71 7.87
C ILE A 4 2.82 5.04 6.72
N LYS A 5 3.72 5.99 6.92
CA LYS A 5 4.79 6.24 5.96
C LYS A 5 5.81 5.11 6.05
N ILE A 6 6.00 4.40 4.94
CA ILE A 6 6.92 3.26 4.88
C ILE A 6 8.23 3.70 4.24
N THR A 7 9.32 3.37 4.88
CA THR A 7 10.69 3.67 4.42
C THR A 7 11.52 2.40 4.46
N ALA A 8 12.72 2.47 3.89
CA ALA A 8 13.64 1.33 3.97
C ALA A 8 13.95 0.96 5.42
N GLU A 9 13.97 1.95 6.32
CA GLU A 9 14.29 1.71 7.73
C GLU A 9 13.19 0.99 8.49
N ASN A 10 11.92 1.24 8.13
CA ASN A 10 10.82 0.63 8.89
C ASN A 10 10.08 -0.48 8.15
N PHE A 11 10.47 -0.78 6.91
CA PHE A 11 9.73 -1.74 6.08
C PHE A 11 9.64 -3.11 6.74
N GLU A 12 10.74 -3.61 7.26
CA GLU A 12 10.73 -4.92 7.88
C GLU A 12 9.76 -4.97 9.05
N LYS A 13 9.86 -3.98 9.95
CA LYS A 13 9.02 -3.96 11.15
C LYS A 13 7.55 -3.73 10.81
N GLU A 14 7.27 -2.74 9.95
CA GLU A 14 5.90 -2.30 9.72
C GLU A 14 5.16 -3.16 8.70
N VAL A 15 5.86 -3.84 7.82
CA VAL A 15 5.23 -4.63 6.75
C VAL A 15 5.50 -6.12 6.94
N LEU A 16 6.78 -6.52 7.00
CA LEU A 16 7.11 -7.94 7.02
C LEU A 16 6.79 -8.60 8.35
N GLN A 17 6.90 -7.88 9.46
CA GLN A 17 6.63 -8.40 10.80
C GLN A 17 5.26 -8.02 11.32
N ALA A 18 4.43 -7.37 10.51
CA ALA A 18 3.10 -6.97 10.94
C ALA A 18 2.23 -8.20 11.16
N GLN A 19 1.41 -8.17 12.21
CA GLN A 19 0.50 -9.26 12.51
C GLN A 19 -0.76 -9.19 11.66
N GLU A 20 -1.21 -7.97 11.34
CA GLU A 20 -2.33 -7.79 10.43
C GLU A 20 -1.84 -7.69 8.99
N PRO A 21 -2.72 -7.92 8.00
CA PRO A 21 -2.35 -7.67 6.60
C PRO A 21 -1.99 -6.20 6.38
N VAL A 22 -1.10 -5.95 5.42
CA VAL A 22 -0.65 -4.60 5.10
C VAL A 22 -0.85 -4.34 3.62
N LEU A 23 -1.61 -3.30 3.31
CA LEU A 23 -1.79 -2.82 1.95
C LEU A 23 -0.78 -1.70 1.72
N VAL A 24 0.18 -1.91 0.83
CA VAL A 24 1.24 -0.95 0.56
C VAL A 24 0.98 -0.25 -0.76
N ASP A 25 0.96 1.08 -0.72
CA ASP A 25 0.74 1.95 -1.89
C ASP A 25 2.09 2.55 -2.31
N PHE A 26 2.55 2.20 -3.50
CA PHE A 26 3.73 2.82 -4.11
C PHE A 26 3.25 3.99 -4.96
N TRP A 27 3.72 5.20 -4.63
CA TRP A 27 3.17 6.45 -5.18
C TRP A 27 4.26 7.50 -5.35
N ALA A 28 3.89 8.61 -6.02
CA ALA A 28 4.77 9.77 -6.13
C ALA A 28 3.92 11.05 -6.19
N ASP A 29 4.53 12.18 -5.81
CA ASP A 29 3.82 13.47 -5.77
C ASP A 29 3.36 13.93 -7.16
N TRP A 30 4.12 13.63 -8.19
CA TRP A 30 3.83 14.06 -9.56
C TRP A 30 2.78 13.20 -10.25
N CYS A 31 2.32 12.15 -9.60
CA CYS A 31 1.43 11.16 -10.22
C CYS A 31 -0.03 11.52 -9.95
N GLY A 32 -0.74 11.92 -11.00
CA GLY A 32 -2.16 12.29 -10.90
C GLY A 32 -3.04 11.17 -10.38
N PRO A 33 -2.98 9.95 -10.96
CA PRO A 33 -3.77 8.82 -10.46
C PRO A 33 -3.45 8.46 -9.00
N CYS A 34 -2.20 8.64 -8.58
CA CYS A 34 -1.84 8.43 -7.17
C CYS A 34 -2.59 9.39 -6.26
N ARG A 35 -2.69 10.66 -6.67
CA ARG A 35 -3.40 11.66 -5.87
C ARG A 35 -4.90 11.37 -5.80
N MET A 36 -5.46 10.79 -6.86
CA MET A 36 -6.86 10.37 -6.86
C MET A 36 -7.09 9.17 -5.95
N LEU A 37 -6.10 8.29 -5.84
CA LEU A 37 -6.21 7.09 -5.01
C LEU A 37 -6.09 7.42 -3.52
N GLY A 38 -5.39 8.49 -3.16
CA GLY A 38 -5.15 8.86 -1.76
C GLY A 38 -6.39 8.87 -0.89
N PRO A 39 -7.44 9.65 -1.26
CA PRO A 39 -8.66 9.68 -0.45
C PRO A 39 -9.36 8.33 -0.34
N VAL A 40 -9.28 7.50 -1.37
CA VAL A 40 -9.85 6.16 -1.34
C VAL A 40 -9.14 5.31 -0.29
N LEU A 41 -7.81 5.37 -0.26
CA LEU A 41 -7.03 4.62 0.72
C LEU A 41 -7.23 5.14 2.13
N ASP A 42 -7.45 6.45 2.29
CA ASP A 42 -7.80 7.01 3.60
C ASP A 42 -9.06 6.37 4.16
N GLU A 43 -10.08 6.22 3.31
CA GLU A 43 -11.32 5.59 3.72
C GLU A 43 -11.11 4.11 4.05
N ILE A 44 -10.37 3.40 3.21
CA ILE A 44 -10.06 1.99 3.44
C ILE A 44 -9.34 1.82 4.78
N ALA A 45 -8.37 2.67 5.05
CA ALA A 45 -7.60 2.60 6.30
C ALA A 45 -8.51 2.81 7.52
N ARG A 46 -9.42 3.78 7.44
CA ARG A 46 -10.35 4.05 8.54
C ARG A 46 -11.35 2.91 8.74
N ASP A 47 -11.88 2.38 7.63
CA ASP A 47 -12.88 1.32 7.70
C ASP A 47 -12.31 0.03 8.27
N HIS A 48 -11.01 -0.20 8.11
CA HIS A 48 -10.36 -1.44 8.53
C HIS A 48 -9.37 -1.25 9.68
N GLU A 49 -9.50 -0.15 10.42
CA GLU A 49 -8.60 0.13 11.53
C GLU A 49 -8.57 -1.05 12.50
N GLY A 50 -7.36 -1.51 12.84
CA GLY A 50 -7.17 -2.66 13.72
C GLY A 50 -7.11 -4.00 12.99
N SER A 51 -7.62 -4.10 11.77
CA SER A 51 -7.63 -5.37 11.02
C SER A 51 -6.80 -5.31 9.74
N LEU A 52 -6.49 -4.12 9.26
CA LEU A 52 -5.65 -3.93 8.06
C LEU A 52 -4.79 -2.70 8.30
N ARG A 53 -3.53 -2.79 7.95
CA ARG A 53 -2.62 -1.64 7.99
C ARG A 53 -2.45 -1.13 6.56
N VAL A 54 -2.47 0.20 6.38
CA VAL A 54 -2.21 0.82 5.09
C VAL A 54 -0.89 1.57 5.19
N GLY A 55 0.06 1.21 4.33
CA GLY A 55 1.36 1.85 4.28
C GLY A 55 1.58 2.55 2.95
N LYS A 56 2.36 3.62 2.95
CA LYS A 56 2.64 4.40 1.75
C LYS A 56 4.14 4.50 1.52
N VAL A 57 4.58 4.14 0.32
CA VAL A 57 5.98 4.23 -0.10
C VAL A 57 6.08 5.25 -1.22
N ASN A 58 6.80 6.35 -0.96
CA ASN A 58 7.10 7.34 -1.99
C ASN A 58 8.27 6.79 -2.82
N VAL A 59 8.03 6.48 -4.10
CA VAL A 59 9.04 5.81 -4.91
C VAL A 59 10.26 6.69 -5.19
N ASP A 60 10.07 8.01 -5.17
CA ASP A 60 11.21 8.92 -5.38
C ASP A 60 12.13 8.99 -4.16
N GLU A 61 11.57 8.78 -2.97
CA GLU A 61 12.34 8.79 -1.73
C GLU A 61 12.89 7.40 -1.38
N GLN A 62 12.24 6.35 -1.85
CA GLN A 62 12.55 4.98 -1.47
C GLN A 62 12.84 4.12 -2.71
N LEU A 63 13.89 4.50 -3.44
CA LEU A 63 14.25 3.83 -4.69
C LEU A 63 14.54 2.35 -4.50
N ALA A 64 15.23 2.01 -3.41
CA ALA A 64 15.59 0.62 -3.15
C ALA A 64 14.35 -0.26 -2.95
N LEU A 65 13.34 0.25 -2.23
CA LEU A 65 12.10 -0.50 -2.05
C LEU A 65 11.36 -0.66 -3.37
N ALA A 66 11.29 0.41 -4.17
CA ALA A 66 10.64 0.34 -5.48
C ALA A 66 11.33 -0.70 -6.37
N GLN A 67 12.66 -0.73 -6.38
CA GLN A 67 13.41 -1.71 -7.16
C GLN A 67 13.20 -3.12 -6.64
N ARG A 68 13.19 -3.29 -5.33
CA ARG A 68 13.01 -4.61 -4.69
C ARG A 68 11.72 -5.28 -5.14
N PHE A 69 10.66 -4.50 -5.31
CA PHE A 69 9.36 -5.05 -5.70
C PHE A 69 9.03 -4.84 -7.18
N GLY A 70 10.03 -4.43 -7.97
CA GLY A 70 9.87 -4.31 -9.42
C GLY A 70 8.86 -3.27 -9.84
N VAL A 71 8.75 -2.17 -9.10
CA VAL A 71 7.77 -1.13 -9.37
C VAL A 71 8.21 -0.34 -10.59
N SER A 72 7.48 -0.50 -11.71
CA SER A 72 7.77 0.24 -12.95
C SER A 72 6.68 1.24 -13.30
N SER A 73 5.50 1.09 -12.73
CA SER A 73 4.37 2.01 -12.95
C SER A 73 3.64 2.22 -11.64
N ILE A 74 3.08 3.40 -11.44
CA ILE A 74 2.39 3.78 -10.21
C ILE A 74 1.04 4.43 -10.52
N PRO A 75 0.07 4.39 -9.59
CA PRO A 75 0.17 3.74 -8.28
C PRO A 75 0.19 2.23 -8.41
N LEU A 76 0.90 1.58 -7.51
CA LEU A 76 0.89 0.12 -7.41
C LEU A 76 0.55 -0.25 -5.99
N LEU A 77 -0.52 -1.03 -5.81
CA LEU A 77 -0.89 -1.57 -4.52
C LEU A 77 -0.38 -3.00 -4.42
N ILE A 78 0.29 -3.31 -3.32
CA ILE A 78 0.70 -4.68 -3.01
C ILE A 78 0.13 -5.02 -1.64
N LEU A 79 -0.63 -6.09 -1.57
CA LEU A 79 -1.18 -6.58 -0.31
C LEU A 79 -0.24 -7.63 0.25
N PHE A 80 0.25 -7.38 1.46
CA PHE A 80 1.13 -8.31 2.18
C PHE A 80 0.33 -9.03 3.26
N LYS A 81 0.56 -10.32 3.41
CA LYS A 81 -0.03 -11.10 4.50
C LYS A 81 1.04 -12.04 5.02
N ASN A 82 1.28 -12.00 6.33
CA ASN A 82 2.31 -12.81 6.99
C ASN A 82 3.67 -12.61 6.33
N GLY A 83 4.00 -11.36 5.99
CA GLY A 83 5.28 -10.98 5.42
C GLY A 83 5.46 -11.30 3.94
N ARG A 84 4.40 -11.67 3.23
CA ARG A 84 4.49 -12.06 1.81
C ARG A 84 3.49 -11.29 0.96
N PRO A 85 3.88 -10.89 -0.26
CA PRO A 85 2.90 -10.35 -1.20
C PRO A 85 1.88 -11.42 -1.60
N VAL A 86 0.60 -11.10 -1.47
CA VAL A 86 -0.47 -12.05 -1.83
C VAL A 86 -1.37 -11.52 -2.93
N ALA A 87 -1.34 -10.22 -3.22
CA ALA A 87 -2.14 -9.64 -4.30
C ALA A 87 -1.54 -8.31 -4.73
N LYS A 88 -1.78 -7.93 -5.98
CA LYS A 88 -1.32 -6.66 -6.54
C LYS A 88 -2.44 -6.03 -7.36
N ALA A 89 -2.46 -4.70 -7.40
CA ALA A 89 -3.36 -3.94 -8.26
C ALA A 89 -2.61 -2.74 -8.81
N LEU A 90 -2.54 -2.62 -10.13
CA LEU A 90 -1.84 -1.53 -10.79
C LEU A 90 -2.83 -0.46 -11.23
N GLY A 91 -2.48 0.79 -10.97
CA GLY A 91 -3.27 1.94 -11.38
C GLY A 91 -4.35 2.30 -10.38
N TYR A 92 -5.04 3.40 -10.66
CA TYR A 92 -6.16 3.85 -9.84
C TYR A 92 -7.27 2.81 -9.84
N ARG A 93 -7.86 2.56 -8.66
CA ARG A 93 -9.02 1.70 -8.50
C ARG A 93 -10.03 2.38 -7.59
N PRO A 94 -11.33 2.31 -7.91
CA PRO A 94 -12.35 2.79 -6.97
C PRO A 94 -12.40 1.90 -5.74
N LYS A 95 -12.98 2.44 -4.67
CA LYS A 95 -13.03 1.77 -3.36
C LYS A 95 -13.57 0.34 -3.44
N ALA A 96 -14.63 0.13 -4.22
CA ALA A 96 -15.26 -1.18 -4.33
C ALA A 96 -14.30 -2.24 -4.87
N GLU A 97 -13.42 -1.88 -5.81
CA GLU A 97 -12.46 -2.83 -6.35
C GLU A 97 -11.36 -3.15 -5.35
N ILE A 98 -10.96 -2.16 -4.56
CA ILE A 98 -9.98 -2.43 -3.49
C ILE A 98 -10.60 -3.31 -2.42
N GLN A 99 -11.85 -3.06 -2.05
CA GLN A 99 -12.56 -3.91 -1.09
C GLN A 99 -12.65 -5.35 -1.58
N GLU A 100 -12.85 -5.54 -2.90
CA GLU A 100 -12.87 -6.86 -3.50
C GLU A 100 -11.52 -7.56 -3.32
N LEU A 101 -10.42 -6.81 -3.49
CA LEU A 101 -9.08 -7.32 -3.27
C LEU A 101 -8.88 -7.80 -1.82
N LEU A 102 -9.55 -7.14 -0.88
CA LEU A 102 -9.37 -7.38 0.56
C LEU A 102 -10.34 -8.39 1.14
N LYS A 103 -11.34 -8.84 0.40
CA LYS A 103 -12.46 -9.55 1.00
C LYS A 103 -12.11 -10.92 1.58
N ASP A 104 -11.01 -11.53 1.15
CA ASP A 104 -10.62 -12.86 1.63
C ASP A 104 -9.59 -12.82 2.76
N LEU A 105 -9.43 -11.68 3.38
CA LEU A 105 -8.48 -11.53 4.48
C LEU A 105 -9.04 -12.06 5.78
#